data_b522ce63103eeef2145eee32783743d0
#
_entry.id   b522ce63103eeef2145eee32783743d0
#
_cell.length_a   1.000
_cell.length_b   1.000
_cell.length_c   1.000
_cell.angle_alpha   90.00
_cell.angle_beta   90.00
_cell.angle_gamma   90.00
#
_symmetry.space_group_name_H-M   'P 1'
#
loop_
_entity.id
_entity.type
_entity.pdbx_description
1 polymer ?
#
loop_
_entity_poly.entity_id
_entity_poly.type
_entity_poly.pdbx_seq_one_letter_code
_entity_poly.pdbx_strand_id
1 'polypeptide(L)'
;MEQRTRIGYLVGGGLKENFRVRLIVSPQEIQEGAFVVIQSGEWNYYGIVTDIQLGATDPRFADEQMEGRFPAHISKALHGQTLYANLEVLPNLMLEIGPEMGTPAYKDWQGKIAAGLKDEPRILPVKNVPPHHAQVFLANEGDIAEIFGSPDEKGNLIVGYTREQGHPVCIDMEKFVQRSSGVFGATGTGKSFLTRLVLAGLIHYNKASVFVLDMHNEYGFDDVASDTKNPVTGLKTKFKSKVRIVGLGGGSTIRGQVPDFNLEISTGDISTADIETLMQELNLRETTPTTLNALYGSFGRDWFTRFKAMNRLEVTVEDDKGKAKKVPHPDSVAAWANENGVNVMAA
;
A
#
# COMPACT_ATOMS: atom_id res chain seq x y z
N MET A 1 -8.30 -32.02 -2.55
CA MET A 1 -8.51 -30.96 -1.52
C MET A 1 -7.92 -31.48 -0.23
N GLU A 2 -6.93 -30.79 0.28
CA GLU A 2 -6.37 -31.09 1.59
C GLU A 2 -7.44 -30.86 2.66
N GLN A 3 -7.59 -31.83 3.57
CA GLN A 3 -8.63 -31.77 4.59
C GLN A 3 -8.27 -30.70 5.63
N ARG A 4 -9.15 -29.72 5.86
CA ARG A 4 -8.98 -28.69 6.89
C ARG A 4 -8.89 -29.32 8.28
N THR A 5 -7.97 -28.88 9.10
CA THR A 5 -7.87 -29.30 10.50
C THR A 5 -8.84 -28.48 11.34
N ARG A 6 -9.82 -29.14 11.97
CA ARG A 6 -10.76 -28.49 12.88
C ARG A 6 -10.06 -28.17 14.20
N ILE A 7 -10.11 -26.89 14.60
CA ILE A 7 -9.44 -26.40 15.82
C ILE A 7 -10.40 -25.99 16.93
N GLY A 8 -11.67 -25.74 16.61
CA GLY A 8 -12.60 -25.26 17.62
C GLY A 8 -13.99 -24.93 17.10
N TYR A 9 -14.69 -24.12 17.86
CA TYR A 9 -16.02 -23.61 17.53
C TYR A 9 -16.23 -22.20 18.09
N LEU A 10 -17.08 -21.42 17.44
CA LEU A 10 -17.40 -20.04 17.80
C LEU A 10 -18.22 -20.01 19.08
N VAL A 11 -17.84 -19.17 20.05
CA VAL A 11 -18.54 -18.98 21.33
C VAL A 11 -19.00 -17.55 21.61
N GLY A 12 -18.57 -16.59 20.80
CA GLY A 12 -18.94 -15.18 20.96
C GLY A 12 -18.23 -14.25 19.98
N GLY A 13 -18.45 -12.96 20.14
CA GLY A 13 -17.90 -11.91 19.30
C GLY A 13 -18.97 -11.18 18.51
N GLY A 14 -18.57 -10.18 17.73
CA GLY A 14 -19.48 -9.33 16.94
C GLY A 14 -18.76 -8.66 15.76
N LEU A 15 -19.52 -7.89 14.96
CA LEU A 15 -18.97 -7.19 13.80
C LEU A 15 -17.93 -6.11 14.12
N LYS A 16 -17.94 -5.60 15.34
CA LYS A 16 -17.01 -4.56 15.81
C LYS A 16 -15.98 -5.10 16.80
N GLU A 17 -16.05 -6.37 17.10
CA GLU A 17 -15.22 -7.06 18.08
C GLU A 17 -14.63 -8.31 17.43
N ASN A 18 -13.52 -8.83 17.98
CA ASN A 18 -12.99 -10.10 17.55
C ASN A 18 -13.98 -11.23 17.80
N PHE A 19 -13.97 -12.23 16.95
CA PHE A 19 -14.68 -13.47 17.19
C PHE A 19 -13.93 -14.28 18.24
N ARG A 20 -14.66 -14.82 19.22
CA ARG A 20 -14.10 -15.67 20.25
C ARG A 20 -14.37 -17.14 19.93
N VAL A 21 -13.30 -17.90 19.81
CA VAL A 21 -13.32 -19.33 19.43
C VAL A 21 -12.87 -20.16 20.61
N ARG A 22 -13.65 -21.16 21.01
CA ARG A 22 -13.24 -22.18 21.98
C ARG A 22 -12.41 -23.24 21.28
N LEU A 23 -11.19 -23.45 21.73
CA LEU A 23 -10.30 -24.50 21.22
C LEU A 23 -10.73 -25.91 21.65
N ILE A 24 -10.55 -26.88 20.76
CA ILE A 24 -10.65 -28.32 21.02
C ILE A 24 -9.32 -29.04 20.85
N VAL A 25 -8.30 -28.33 20.40
CA VAL A 25 -6.90 -28.77 20.27
C VAL A 25 -6.02 -28.05 21.29
N SER A 26 -4.78 -28.47 21.44
CA SER A 26 -3.83 -27.79 22.34
C SER A 26 -3.59 -26.36 21.87
N PRO A 27 -3.62 -25.36 22.77
CA PRO A 27 -3.27 -23.97 22.41
C PRO A 27 -1.83 -23.82 21.89
N GLN A 28 -0.93 -24.77 22.14
CA GLN A 28 0.42 -24.79 21.61
C GLN A 28 0.50 -25.13 20.11
N GLU A 29 -0.57 -25.67 19.54
CA GLU A 29 -0.65 -26.00 18.11
C GLU A 29 -1.08 -24.82 17.24
N ILE A 30 -1.49 -23.72 17.86
CA ILE A 30 -1.96 -22.52 17.17
C ILE A 30 -1.08 -21.35 17.55
N GLN A 31 -0.79 -20.48 16.60
CA GLN A 31 0.00 -19.27 16.82
C GLN A 31 -0.78 -18.01 16.43
N GLU A 32 -0.41 -16.89 17.04
CA GLU A 32 -0.87 -15.57 16.63
C GLU A 32 -0.46 -15.32 15.16
N GLY A 33 -1.37 -14.79 14.34
CA GLY A 33 -1.15 -14.58 12.91
C GLY A 33 -1.62 -15.75 12.03
N ALA A 34 -2.02 -16.89 12.62
CA ALA A 34 -2.57 -18.01 11.85
C ALA A 34 -3.90 -17.62 11.18
N PHE A 35 -4.07 -18.03 9.92
CA PHE A 35 -5.34 -17.88 9.21
C PHE A 35 -6.31 -18.99 9.59
N VAL A 36 -7.55 -18.59 9.84
CA VAL A 36 -8.63 -19.51 10.20
C VAL A 36 -9.85 -19.30 9.33
N VAL A 37 -10.61 -20.39 9.13
CA VAL A 37 -11.88 -20.40 8.41
C VAL A 37 -12.99 -20.82 9.36
N ILE A 38 -14.03 -20.00 9.47
CA ILE A 38 -15.25 -20.31 10.23
C ILE A 38 -16.30 -20.69 9.21
N GLN A 39 -16.70 -21.93 9.19
CA GLN A 39 -17.72 -22.45 8.28
C GLN A 39 -19.10 -22.40 8.91
N SER A 40 -20.03 -21.76 8.24
CA SER A 40 -21.40 -21.64 8.71
C SER A 40 -22.40 -21.57 7.56
N GLY A 41 -23.19 -22.63 7.40
CA GLY A 41 -24.18 -22.72 6.34
C GLY A 41 -23.55 -22.55 4.96
N GLU A 42 -24.02 -21.57 4.21
CA GLU A 42 -23.56 -21.27 2.85
C GLU A 42 -22.35 -20.31 2.82
N TRP A 43 -21.71 -20.03 3.96
CA TRP A 43 -20.66 -19.03 4.09
C TRP A 43 -19.40 -19.57 4.75
N ASN A 44 -18.24 -19.20 4.20
CA ASN A 44 -16.97 -19.25 4.88
C ASN A 44 -16.58 -17.83 5.34
N TYR A 45 -16.17 -17.70 6.60
CA TYR A 45 -15.61 -16.48 7.16
C TYR A 45 -14.13 -16.70 7.39
N TYR A 46 -13.32 -15.80 6.87
CA TYR A 46 -11.87 -15.84 7.00
C TYR A 46 -11.41 -14.80 8.01
N GLY A 47 -10.52 -15.20 8.89
CA GLY A 47 -9.97 -14.31 9.91
C GLY A 47 -8.56 -14.70 10.29
N ILE A 48 -7.94 -13.84 11.09
CA ILE A 48 -6.58 -14.00 11.60
C ILE A 48 -6.64 -14.09 13.13
N VAL A 49 -5.92 -15.03 13.69
CA VAL A 49 -5.75 -15.16 15.15
C VAL A 49 -4.93 -13.97 15.66
N THR A 50 -5.50 -13.21 16.60
CA THR A 50 -4.85 -12.03 17.18
C THR A 50 -4.43 -12.22 18.62
N ASP A 51 -5.02 -13.21 19.32
CA ASP A 51 -4.68 -13.51 20.71
C ASP A 51 -5.09 -14.94 21.08
N ILE A 52 -4.43 -15.51 22.08
CA ILE A 52 -4.71 -16.83 22.65
C ILE A 52 -4.81 -16.66 24.16
N GLN A 53 -5.97 -16.96 24.72
CA GLN A 53 -6.26 -16.75 26.14
C GLN A 53 -6.59 -18.07 26.83
N LEU A 54 -5.95 -18.29 27.97
CA LEU A 54 -6.31 -19.39 28.87
C LEU A 54 -7.40 -18.96 29.84
N GLY A 55 -8.33 -19.81 30.10
CA GLY A 55 -9.42 -19.55 31.04
C GLY A 55 -9.81 -20.80 31.86
N ALA A 56 -10.50 -20.54 32.93
CA ALA A 56 -11.09 -21.58 33.76
C ALA A 56 -12.60 -21.25 34.00
N THR A 57 -13.43 -22.27 34.07
CA THR A 57 -14.86 -22.11 34.41
C THR A 57 -15.05 -21.63 35.86
N ASP A 58 -14.12 -21.99 36.73
CA ASP A 58 -14.02 -21.50 38.11
C ASP A 58 -12.56 -21.10 38.35
N PRO A 59 -12.27 -19.86 38.81
CA PRO A 59 -10.90 -19.39 39.06
C PRO A 59 -10.10 -20.29 40.02
N ARG A 60 -10.78 -21.02 40.89
CA ARG A 60 -10.13 -21.97 41.84
C ARG A 60 -9.43 -23.13 41.15
N PHE A 61 -9.83 -23.49 39.92
CA PHE A 61 -9.17 -24.54 39.16
C PHE A 61 -7.97 -24.06 38.35
N ALA A 62 -7.74 -22.76 38.27
CA ALA A 62 -6.53 -22.19 37.70
C ALA A 62 -5.37 -22.17 38.70
N ASP A 63 -5.59 -22.48 39.98
CA ASP A 63 -4.59 -22.47 41.02
C ASP A 63 -3.95 -23.88 41.14
N GLU A 64 -2.67 -23.95 40.91
CA GLU A 64 -1.85 -25.18 40.97
C GLU A 64 -1.93 -25.92 42.36
N GLN A 65 -2.24 -25.18 43.44
CA GLN A 65 -2.38 -25.77 44.78
C GLN A 65 -3.58 -26.71 44.91
N MET A 66 -4.53 -26.63 44.00
CA MET A 66 -5.70 -27.52 43.98
C MET A 66 -5.40 -28.89 43.34
N GLU A 67 -4.42 -29.02 42.48
CA GLU A 67 -4.05 -30.29 41.83
C GLU A 67 -3.64 -31.37 42.89
N GLY A 68 -2.97 -30.98 43.93
CA GLY A 68 -2.55 -31.89 45.01
C GLY A 68 -3.69 -32.39 45.90
N ARG A 69 -4.90 -31.86 45.78
CA ARG A 69 -6.06 -32.23 46.62
C ARG A 69 -6.94 -33.30 46.03
N PHE A 70 -6.81 -33.58 44.72
CA PHE A 70 -7.61 -34.60 44.04
C PHE A 70 -6.74 -35.78 43.58
N PRO A 71 -7.28 -37.00 43.59
CA PRO A 71 -6.65 -38.13 42.91
C PRO A 71 -6.36 -37.82 41.44
N ALA A 72 -5.22 -38.26 40.90
CA ALA A 72 -4.74 -37.92 39.56
C ALA A 72 -5.78 -38.17 38.41
N HIS A 73 -6.64 -39.19 38.56
CA HIS A 73 -7.69 -39.49 37.58
C HIS A 73 -8.83 -38.50 37.64
N ILE A 74 -9.14 -37.93 38.81
CA ILE A 74 -10.18 -36.88 38.98
C ILE A 74 -9.63 -35.52 38.50
N SER A 75 -8.36 -35.22 38.88
CA SER A 75 -7.66 -34.04 38.38
C SER A 75 -7.65 -34.00 36.85
N LYS A 76 -7.26 -35.07 36.20
CA LYS A 76 -7.24 -35.18 34.73
C LYS A 76 -8.62 -35.03 34.08
N ALA A 77 -9.67 -35.56 34.70
CA ALA A 77 -11.06 -35.41 34.22
C ALA A 77 -11.57 -33.98 34.40
N LEU A 78 -11.23 -33.32 35.50
CA LEU A 78 -11.58 -31.92 35.78
C LEU A 78 -10.84 -30.95 34.86
N HIS A 79 -9.56 -31.19 34.57
CA HIS A 79 -8.79 -30.37 33.63
C HIS A 79 -9.47 -30.26 32.26
N GLY A 80 -9.98 -31.37 31.72
CA GLY A 80 -10.65 -31.40 30.41
C GLY A 80 -12.00 -30.65 30.39
N GLN A 81 -12.65 -30.43 31.55
CA GLN A 81 -13.96 -29.78 31.64
C GLN A 81 -13.92 -28.37 32.20
N THR A 82 -12.92 -28.05 32.99
CA THR A 82 -12.83 -26.78 33.74
C THR A 82 -11.84 -25.78 33.16
N LEU A 83 -10.77 -26.25 32.55
CA LEU A 83 -9.78 -25.43 31.90
C LEU A 83 -10.04 -25.40 30.40
N TYR A 84 -9.86 -24.24 29.82
CA TYR A 84 -10.07 -24.05 28.39
C TYR A 84 -9.14 -23.00 27.80
N ALA A 85 -8.98 -23.01 26.49
CA ALA A 85 -8.34 -21.95 25.76
C ALA A 85 -9.32 -21.34 24.75
N ASN A 86 -9.25 -20.03 24.61
CA ASN A 86 -9.98 -19.29 23.59
C ASN A 86 -8.99 -18.62 22.65
N LEU A 87 -9.37 -18.54 21.38
CA LEU A 87 -8.73 -17.64 20.41
C LEU A 87 -9.57 -16.39 20.25
N GLU A 88 -8.90 -15.26 20.12
CA GLU A 88 -9.46 -14.05 19.54
C GLU A 88 -9.13 -14.02 18.05
N VAL A 89 -10.14 -13.97 17.21
CA VAL A 89 -10.01 -13.99 15.75
C VAL A 89 -10.55 -12.69 15.18
N LEU A 90 -9.72 -11.93 14.51
CA LEU A 90 -10.14 -10.74 13.75
C LEU A 90 -10.81 -11.18 12.45
N PRO A 91 -12.13 -10.98 12.30
CA PRO A 91 -12.82 -11.35 11.07
C PRO A 91 -12.50 -10.34 9.96
N ASN A 92 -12.04 -10.82 8.81
CA ASN A 92 -11.61 -9.97 7.71
C ASN A 92 -12.55 -10.06 6.52
N LEU A 93 -12.82 -11.27 6.05
CA LEU A 93 -13.48 -11.53 4.78
C LEU A 93 -14.54 -12.62 4.95
N MET A 94 -15.53 -12.62 4.06
CA MET A 94 -16.51 -13.68 3.92
C MET A 94 -16.71 -14.05 2.45
N LEU A 95 -16.97 -15.32 2.21
CA LEU A 95 -17.21 -15.86 0.88
C LEU A 95 -18.45 -16.75 0.90
N GLU A 96 -19.35 -16.57 -0.03
CA GLU A 96 -20.48 -17.46 -0.25
C GLU A 96 -20.02 -18.74 -0.94
N ILE A 97 -20.18 -19.87 -0.28
CA ILE A 97 -19.82 -21.21 -0.81
C ILE A 97 -21.05 -21.97 -1.35
N GLY A 98 -22.23 -21.39 -1.15
CA GLY A 98 -23.50 -22.03 -1.54
C GLY A 98 -23.92 -23.15 -0.61
N PRO A 99 -25.03 -23.83 -0.94
CA PRO A 99 -25.52 -25.00 -0.21
C PRO A 99 -24.52 -26.17 -0.23
N GLU A 100 -24.75 -27.15 0.62
CA GLU A 100 -23.89 -28.34 0.72
C GLU A 100 -23.70 -29.04 -0.63
N MET A 101 -22.45 -29.28 -0.99
CA MET A 101 -22.02 -29.86 -2.24
C MET A 101 -22.65 -31.27 -2.43
N GLY A 102 -23.17 -31.55 -3.63
CA GLY A 102 -23.83 -32.80 -3.95
C GLY A 102 -25.35 -32.81 -3.69
N THR A 103 -25.92 -31.78 -3.05
CA THR A 103 -27.36 -31.65 -2.85
C THR A 103 -28.07 -31.07 -4.08
N PRO A 104 -29.41 -31.33 -4.23
CA PRO A 104 -30.20 -30.67 -5.28
C PRO A 104 -30.15 -29.14 -5.21
N ALA A 105 -30.10 -28.57 -3.99
CA ALA A 105 -29.98 -27.13 -3.75
C ALA A 105 -28.67 -26.57 -4.31
N TYR A 106 -27.55 -27.28 -4.18
CA TYR A 106 -26.26 -26.89 -4.76
C TYR A 106 -26.30 -26.84 -6.29
N LYS A 107 -26.95 -27.84 -6.92
CA LYS A 107 -27.11 -27.85 -8.39
C LYS A 107 -27.98 -26.69 -8.89
N ASP A 108 -29.06 -26.37 -8.17
CA ASP A 108 -29.93 -25.23 -8.49
C ASP A 108 -29.17 -23.91 -8.33
N TRP A 109 -28.39 -23.76 -7.24
CA TRP A 109 -27.55 -22.61 -6.96
C TRP A 109 -26.50 -22.42 -8.07
N GLN A 110 -25.77 -23.46 -8.47
CA GLN A 110 -24.83 -23.38 -9.61
C GLN A 110 -25.56 -23.09 -10.93
N GLY A 111 -26.73 -23.66 -11.16
CA GLY A 111 -27.54 -23.39 -12.34
C GLY A 111 -27.98 -21.94 -12.43
N LYS A 112 -28.34 -21.31 -11.33
CA LYS A 112 -28.67 -19.88 -11.26
C LYS A 112 -27.48 -18.98 -11.58
N ILE A 113 -26.27 -19.33 -11.08
CA ILE A 113 -25.05 -18.60 -11.42
C ILE A 113 -24.74 -18.74 -12.91
N ALA A 114 -24.75 -19.96 -13.44
CA ALA A 114 -24.48 -20.23 -14.86
C ALA A 114 -25.49 -19.54 -15.80
N ALA A 115 -26.73 -19.37 -15.35
CA ALA A 115 -27.78 -18.65 -16.10
C ALA A 115 -27.72 -17.12 -15.92
N GLY A 116 -26.79 -16.57 -15.16
CA GLY A 116 -26.71 -15.15 -14.85
C GLY A 116 -27.84 -14.60 -13.98
N LEU A 117 -28.60 -15.49 -13.33
CA LEU A 117 -29.69 -15.13 -12.41
C LEU A 117 -29.20 -14.85 -11.00
N LYS A 118 -27.95 -15.19 -10.71
CA LYS A 118 -27.24 -14.89 -9.48
C LYS A 118 -25.79 -14.52 -9.80
N ASP A 119 -25.27 -13.54 -9.09
CA ASP A 119 -23.85 -13.15 -9.21
C ASP A 119 -22.92 -14.31 -8.81
N GLU A 120 -21.78 -14.40 -9.45
CA GLU A 120 -20.72 -15.31 -9.02
C GLU A 120 -20.27 -14.98 -7.57
N PRO A 121 -19.95 -16.02 -6.76
CA PRO A 121 -19.41 -15.81 -5.44
C PRO A 121 -18.17 -14.91 -5.49
N ARG A 122 -18.13 -13.94 -4.61
CA ARG A 122 -17.01 -13.03 -4.48
C ARG A 122 -16.67 -12.80 -3.02
N ILE A 123 -15.42 -12.52 -2.78
CA ILE A 123 -14.92 -12.18 -1.45
C ILE A 123 -15.48 -10.81 -1.05
N LEU A 124 -16.10 -10.76 0.11
CA LEU A 124 -16.72 -9.57 0.68
C LEU A 124 -16.13 -9.27 2.05
N PRO A 125 -16.15 -8.00 2.50
CA PRO A 125 -15.94 -7.70 3.92
C PRO A 125 -17.01 -8.39 4.76
N VAL A 126 -16.66 -8.78 5.99
CA VAL A 126 -17.62 -9.41 6.92
C VAL A 126 -18.75 -8.45 7.27
N LYS A 127 -20.00 -8.86 6.99
CA LYS A 127 -21.21 -8.04 7.19
C LYS A 127 -22.24 -8.67 8.12
N ASN A 128 -22.04 -9.91 8.50
CA ASN A 128 -22.89 -10.66 9.44
C ASN A 128 -22.02 -11.52 10.35
N VAL A 129 -22.62 -12.12 11.37
CA VAL A 129 -21.93 -12.93 12.38
C VAL A 129 -22.38 -14.37 12.23
N PRO A 130 -21.45 -15.35 12.20
CA PRO A 130 -21.80 -16.76 12.22
C PRO A 130 -22.54 -17.12 13.54
N PRO A 131 -23.42 -18.11 13.54
CA PRO A 131 -24.10 -18.55 14.77
C PRO A 131 -23.11 -19.18 15.74
N HIS A 132 -23.53 -19.26 17.00
CA HIS A 132 -22.80 -20.03 18.01
C HIS A 132 -22.56 -21.47 17.54
N HIS A 133 -21.42 -22.02 17.94
CA HIS A 133 -20.97 -23.36 17.59
C HIS A 133 -20.62 -23.57 16.10
N ALA A 134 -20.57 -22.51 15.27
CA ALA A 134 -19.98 -22.60 13.95
C ALA A 134 -18.57 -23.19 14.04
N GLN A 135 -18.26 -24.14 13.16
CA GLN A 135 -17.00 -24.86 13.20
C GLN A 135 -15.85 -23.98 12.71
N VAL A 136 -14.71 -24.07 13.39
CA VAL A 136 -13.52 -23.30 13.08
C VAL A 136 -12.37 -24.24 12.72
N PHE A 137 -11.72 -23.92 11.60
CA PHE A 137 -10.64 -24.71 11.02
C PHE A 137 -9.41 -23.83 10.80
N LEU A 138 -8.22 -24.43 10.80
CA LEU A 138 -7.04 -23.80 10.21
C LEU A 138 -7.26 -23.69 8.69
N ALA A 139 -6.92 -22.54 8.12
CA ALA A 139 -6.93 -22.36 6.68
C ALA A 139 -5.86 -23.26 6.03
N ASN A 140 -6.21 -23.92 4.95
CA ASN A 140 -5.26 -24.70 4.14
C ASN A 140 -4.79 -23.86 2.93
N GLU A 141 -3.89 -24.43 2.12
CA GLU A 141 -3.37 -23.77 0.92
C GLU A 141 -4.48 -23.35 -0.05
N GLY A 142 -5.51 -24.18 -0.22
CA GLY A 142 -6.67 -23.87 -1.06
C GLY A 142 -7.45 -22.64 -0.58
N ASP A 143 -7.61 -22.48 0.73
CA ASP A 143 -8.26 -21.31 1.32
C ASP A 143 -7.46 -20.02 1.06
N ILE A 144 -6.15 -20.09 1.18
CA ILE A 144 -5.27 -18.96 0.93
C ILE A 144 -5.24 -18.63 -0.56
N ALA A 145 -5.20 -19.64 -1.43
CA ALA A 145 -5.27 -19.44 -2.88
C ALA A 145 -6.61 -18.85 -3.32
N GLU A 146 -7.72 -19.19 -2.66
CA GLU A 146 -9.03 -18.59 -2.94
C GLU A 146 -9.07 -17.09 -2.62
N ILE A 147 -8.40 -16.67 -1.55
CA ILE A 147 -8.34 -15.25 -1.13
C ILE A 147 -7.32 -14.46 -1.97
N PHE A 148 -6.13 -15.00 -2.13
CA PHE A 148 -4.97 -14.28 -2.66
C PHE A 148 -4.56 -14.72 -4.07
N GLY A 149 -5.26 -15.68 -4.66
CA GLY A 149 -4.90 -16.29 -5.95
C GLY A 149 -3.86 -17.40 -5.83
N SER A 150 -3.84 -18.28 -6.82
CA SER A 150 -2.86 -19.38 -6.90
C SER A 150 -1.58 -18.92 -7.57
N PRO A 151 -0.40 -19.40 -7.13
CA PRO A 151 0.87 -19.15 -7.83
C PRO A 151 0.91 -19.74 -9.25
N ASP A 152 0.08 -20.74 -9.54
CA ASP A 152 -0.01 -21.38 -10.85
C ASP A 152 -0.81 -20.55 -11.88
N GLU A 153 -1.57 -19.55 -11.42
CA GLU A 153 -2.31 -18.65 -12.30
C GLU A 153 -1.37 -17.64 -12.97
N LYS A 154 -1.53 -17.54 -14.29
CA LYS A 154 -0.71 -16.65 -15.10
C LYS A 154 -0.94 -15.18 -14.74
N GLY A 155 0.11 -14.53 -14.26
CA GLY A 155 0.10 -13.11 -13.90
C GLY A 155 0.05 -12.88 -12.39
N ASN A 156 -0.07 -13.93 -11.59
CA ASN A 156 0.04 -13.87 -10.15
C ASN A 156 1.51 -13.81 -9.71
N LEU A 157 1.84 -12.81 -8.90
CA LEU A 157 3.16 -12.63 -8.30
C LEU A 157 3.11 -13.09 -6.84
N ILE A 158 3.93 -14.08 -6.46
CA ILE A 158 4.13 -14.42 -5.05
C ILE A 158 4.86 -13.25 -4.39
N VAL A 159 4.22 -12.61 -3.40
CA VAL A 159 4.78 -11.50 -2.63
C VAL A 159 5.31 -11.92 -1.26
N GLY A 160 4.96 -13.11 -0.81
CA GLY A 160 5.37 -13.67 0.45
C GLY A 160 4.64 -14.97 0.75
N TYR A 161 4.79 -15.41 1.98
CA TYR A 161 4.14 -16.60 2.51
C TYR A 161 3.48 -16.27 3.84
N THR A 162 2.38 -16.96 4.15
CA THR A 162 1.77 -16.84 5.48
C THR A 162 2.79 -17.28 6.52
N ARG A 163 2.91 -16.50 7.60
CA ARG A 163 4.00 -16.68 8.57
C ARG A 163 3.97 -18.05 9.22
N GLU A 164 2.80 -18.49 9.64
CA GLU A 164 2.65 -19.69 10.45
C GLU A 164 2.44 -20.98 9.63
N GLN A 165 1.77 -20.84 8.49
CA GLN A 165 1.38 -22.02 7.67
C GLN A 165 2.25 -22.16 6.42
N GLY A 166 3.03 -21.13 6.04
CA GLY A 166 3.93 -21.17 4.90
C GLY A 166 3.24 -21.19 3.53
N HIS A 167 1.95 -20.86 3.46
CA HIS A 167 1.21 -20.83 2.20
C HIS A 167 1.54 -19.59 1.38
N PRO A 168 1.66 -19.69 0.05
CA PRO A 168 1.98 -18.56 -0.81
C PRO A 168 0.86 -17.51 -0.80
N VAL A 169 1.26 -16.24 -0.72
CA VAL A 169 0.39 -15.08 -0.88
C VAL A 169 0.71 -14.42 -2.20
N CYS A 170 -0.27 -14.35 -3.09
CA CYS A 170 -0.11 -13.83 -4.43
C CYS A 170 -0.83 -12.49 -4.61
N ILE A 171 -0.36 -11.71 -5.58
CA ILE A 171 -1.03 -10.52 -6.10
C ILE A 171 -1.23 -10.73 -7.61
N ASP A 172 -2.47 -10.65 -8.05
CA ASP A 172 -2.81 -10.57 -9.47
C ASP A 172 -2.35 -9.23 -10.04
N MET A 173 -1.31 -9.24 -10.85
CA MET A 173 -0.69 -8.03 -11.41
C MET A 173 -1.61 -7.28 -12.36
N GLU A 174 -2.56 -7.94 -12.99
CA GLU A 174 -3.54 -7.29 -13.88
C GLU A 174 -4.59 -6.52 -13.10
N LYS A 175 -5.15 -7.13 -12.06
CA LYS A 175 -6.08 -6.44 -11.16
C LYS A 175 -5.40 -5.32 -10.36
N PHE A 176 -4.14 -5.52 -9.98
CA PHE A 176 -3.37 -4.53 -9.22
C PHE A 176 -3.25 -3.19 -9.94
N VAL A 177 -3.01 -3.19 -11.26
CA VAL A 177 -2.86 -1.95 -12.05
C VAL A 177 -4.18 -1.26 -12.37
N GLN A 178 -5.32 -1.90 -12.14
CA GLN A 178 -6.63 -1.32 -12.44
C GLN A 178 -7.10 -0.30 -11.39
N ARG A 179 -6.47 -0.28 -10.20
CA ARG A 179 -6.88 0.58 -9.09
C ARG A 179 -5.67 1.17 -8.38
N SER A 180 -5.89 2.32 -7.73
CA SER A 180 -4.88 2.91 -6.85
C SER A 180 -4.65 2.01 -5.64
N SER A 181 -3.38 1.80 -5.31
CA SER A 181 -2.95 0.97 -4.20
C SER A 181 -1.92 1.72 -3.36
N GLY A 182 -1.84 1.39 -2.06
CA GLY A 182 -0.88 1.98 -1.15
C GLY A 182 -0.16 0.92 -0.30
N VAL A 183 1.13 1.13 -0.06
CA VAL A 183 1.95 0.34 0.86
C VAL A 183 2.26 1.17 2.08
N PHE A 184 1.71 0.79 3.22
CA PHE A 184 1.84 1.52 4.48
C PHE A 184 2.56 0.67 5.53
N GLY A 185 3.30 1.32 6.42
CA GLY A 185 3.99 0.67 7.53
C GLY A 185 5.02 1.59 8.18
N ALA A 186 5.52 1.24 9.37
CA ALA A 186 6.59 1.95 10.05
C ALA A 186 7.93 1.80 9.32
N THR A 187 8.93 2.59 9.69
CA THR A 187 10.30 2.45 9.16
C THR A 187 10.84 1.06 9.52
N GLY A 188 11.50 0.40 8.58
CA GLY A 188 12.09 -0.93 8.77
C GLY A 188 11.12 -2.11 8.57
N THR A 189 9.84 -1.89 8.28
CA THR A 189 8.85 -2.97 8.08
C THR A 189 8.87 -3.62 6.70
N GLY A 190 9.78 -3.23 5.81
CA GLY A 190 9.92 -3.84 4.48
C GLY A 190 9.10 -3.18 3.36
N LYS A 191 8.57 -1.95 3.56
CA LYS A 191 7.79 -1.23 2.52
C LYS A 191 8.53 -1.14 1.18
N SER A 192 9.78 -0.65 1.20
CA SER A 192 10.60 -0.48 0.00
C SER A 192 10.91 -1.83 -0.68
N PHE A 193 11.07 -2.90 0.12
CA PHE A 193 11.27 -4.24 -0.40
C PHE A 193 10.02 -4.74 -1.13
N LEU A 194 8.84 -4.63 -0.51
CA LEU A 194 7.56 -5.02 -1.12
C LEU A 194 7.28 -4.20 -2.38
N THR A 195 7.51 -2.88 -2.34
CA THR A 195 7.34 -2.02 -3.52
C THR A 195 8.26 -2.44 -4.66
N ARG A 196 9.53 -2.73 -4.36
CA ARG A 196 10.50 -3.22 -5.37
C ARG A 196 10.06 -4.56 -5.97
N LEU A 197 9.52 -5.46 -5.15
CA LEU A 197 9.01 -6.76 -5.61
C LEU A 197 7.82 -6.58 -6.56
N VAL A 198 6.87 -5.70 -6.21
CA VAL A 198 5.72 -5.37 -7.07
C VAL A 198 6.16 -4.74 -8.38
N LEU A 199 7.09 -3.76 -8.35
CA LEU A 199 7.66 -3.17 -9.56
C LEU A 199 8.36 -4.23 -10.44
N ALA A 200 9.11 -5.13 -9.83
CA ALA A 200 9.73 -6.25 -10.54
C ALA A 200 8.69 -7.16 -11.20
N GLY A 201 7.59 -7.44 -10.51
CA GLY A 201 6.45 -8.20 -11.06
C GLY A 201 5.81 -7.52 -12.27
N LEU A 202 5.53 -6.22 -12.17
CA LEU A 202 4.95 -5.45 -13.28
C LEU A 202 5.84 -5.48 -14.53
N ILE A 203 7.16 -5.33 -14.36
CA ILE A 203 8.12 -5.39 -15.46
C ILE A 203 8.22 -6.83 -16.02
N HIS A 204 8.23 -7.85 -15.14
CA HIS A 204 8.35 -9.25 -15.54
C HIS A 204 7.14 -9.70 -16.37
N TYR A 205 5.94 -9.48 -15.86
CA TYR A 205 4.69 -9.87 -16.52
C TYR A 205 4.25 -8.91 -17.62
N ASN A 206 4.93 -7.77 -17.78
CA ASN A 206 4.65 -6.75 -18.81
C ASN A 206 3.18 -6.30 -18.82
N LYS A 207 2.62 -6.04 -17.63
CA LYS A 207 1.20 -5.69 -17.46
C LYS A 207 0.93 -4.19 -17.58
N ALA A 208 1.93 -3.34 -17.34
CA ALA A 208 1.82 -1.89 -17.44
C ALA A 208 3.18 -1.25 -17.71
N SER A 209 3.15 -0.05 -18.31
CA SER A 209 4.28 0.87 -18.29
C SER A 209 4.35 1.52 -16.92
N VAL A 210 5.53 1.55 -16.32
CA VAL A 210 5.73 2.01 -14.95
C VAL A 210 6.59 3.26 -14.95
N PHE A 211 6.08 4.33 -14.34
CA PHE A 211 6.83 5.56 -14.06
C PHE A 211 6.98 5.71 -12.55
N VAL A 212 8.21 5.87 -12.06
CA VAL A 212 8.52 5.91 -10.63
C VAL A 212 9.20 7.23 -10.28
N LEU A 213 8.64 7.95 -9.32
CA LEU A 213 9.29 9.09 -8.67
C LEU A 213 10.06 8.55 -7.45
N ASP A 214 11.33 8.22 -7.65
CA ASP A 214 12.19 7.57 -6.66
C ASP A 214 12.99 8.59 -5.86
N MET A 215 12.35 9.25 -4.90
CA MET A 215 12.94 10.34 -4.12
C MET A 215 14.17 9.91 -3.32
N HIS A 216 14.27 8.65 -2.92
CA HIS A 216 15.36 8.13 -2.10
C HIS A 216 16.33 7.23 -2.87
N ASN A 217 16.16 7.09 -4.18
CA ASN A 217 16.95 6.21 -5.05
C ASN A 217 17.00 4.75 -4.58
N GLU A 218 15.85 4.21 -4.16
CA GLU A 218 15.77 2.88 -3.57
C GLU A 218 15.55 1.76 -4.60
N TYR A 219 15.08 2.07 -5.82
CA TYR A 219 14.59 1.03 -6.74
C TYR A 219 15.49 0.79 -7.93
N GLY A 220 16.08 1.85 -8.49
CA GLY A 220 16.75 1.81 -9.78
C GLY A 220 18.06 1.04 -9.77
N PHE A 221 19.02 1.49 -9.00
CA PHE A 221 20.37 0.94 -8.89
C PHE A 221 20.53 -0.07 -7.76
N ASP A 222 21.65 -0.82 -7.83
CA ASP A 222 22.04 -1.73 -6.75
C ASP A 222 22.29 -0.97 -5.45
N ASP A 223 21.98 -1.60 -4.33
CA ASP A 223 22.08 -1.03 -3.01
C ASP A 223 22.55 -2.07 -1.97
N VAL A 224 22.67 -1.64 -0.73
CA VAL A 224 22.94 -2.51 0.40
C VAL A 224 21.82 -2.30 1.42
N ALA A 225 21.19 -3.38 1.85
CA ALA A 225 20.15 -3.33 2.87
C ALA A 225 20.69 -2.70 4.16
N SER A 226 19.94 -1.75 4.71
CA SER A 226 20.39 -0.99 5.90
C SER A 226 20.50 -1.85 7.15
N ASP A 227 19.65 -2.85 7.28
CA ASP A 227 19.52 -3.76 8.43
C ASP A 227 20.48 -4.97 8.35
N THR A 228 20.44 -5.71 7.24
CA THR A 228 21.18 -6.96 7.08
C THR A 228 22.56 -6.80 6.44
N LYS A 229 22.84 -5.62 5.86
CA LYS A 229 24.04 -5.34 5.02
C LYS A 229 24.17 -6.25 3.81
N ASN A 230 23.11 -6.95 3.44
CA ASN A 230 23.09 -7.78 2.24
C ASN A 230 22.99 -6.92 0.97
N PRO A 231 23.63 -7.34 -0.14
CA PRO A 231 23.48 -6.65 -1.41
C PRO A 231 22.05 -6.79 -1.93
N VAL A 232 21.51 -5.68 -2.40
CA VAL A 232 20.17 -5.60 -2.97
C VAL A 232 20.27 -5.23 -4.43
N THR A 233 19.87 -6.13 -5.32
CA THR A 233 19.91 -5.91 -6.77
C THR A 233 18.88 -4.88 -7.20
N GLY A 234 19.31 -3.84 -7.91
CA GLY A 234 18.46 -2.82 -8.51
C GLY A 234 17.66 -3.34 -9.70
N LEU A 235 16.55 -2.67 -9.98
CA LEU A 235 15.70 -3.02 -11.12
C LEU A 235 16.45 -2.89 -12.47
N LYS A 236 17.37 -1.92 -12.58
CA LYS A 236 18.20 -1.73 -13.77
C LYS A 236 19.10 -2.92 -14.03
N THR A 237 19.78 -3.42 -13.01
CA THR A 237 20.67 -4.60 -13.12
C THR A 237 19.86 -5.85 -13.47
N LYS A 238 18.67 -6.01 -12.88
CA LYS A 238 17.82 -7.18 -13.10
C LYS A 238 17.15 -7.19 -14.48
N PHE A 239 16.62 -6.05 -14.93
CA PHE A 239 15.82 -5.95 -16.16
C PHE A 239 16.47 -5.21 -17.31
N LYS A 240 17.70 -4.73 -17.14
CA LYS A 240 18.55 -4.13 -18.19
C LYS A 240 17.82 -3.05 -19.02
N SER A 241 17.62 -3.29 -20.30
CA SER A 241 17.02 -2.34 -21.25
C SER A 241 15.55 -2.01 -20.98
N LYS A 242 14.84 -2.83 -20.20
CA LYS A 242 13.44 -2.54 -19.81
C LYS A 242 13.33 -1.43 -18.76
N VAL A 243 14.44 -1.07 -18.11
CA VAL A 243 14.46 -0.03 -17.07
C VAL A 243 15.38 1.11 -17.55
N ARG A 244 14.85 2.33 -17.46
CA ARG A 244 15.57 3.57 -17.71
C ARG A 244 15.62 4.40 -16.45
N ILE A 245 16.81 4.83 -16.06
CA ILE A 245 17.01 5.68 -14.88
C ILE A 245 17.29 7.10 -15.35
N VAL A 246 16.50 8.03 -14.86
CA VAL A 246 16.57 9.44 -15.20
C VAL A 246 17.14 10.20 -14.00
N GLY A 247 18.24 10.92 -14.20
CA GLY A 247 18.81 11.81 -13.20
C GLY A 247 18.17 13.19 -13.25
N LEU A 248 18.13 13.87 -12.13
CA LEU A 248 17.73 15.28 -12.03
C LEU A 248 18.99 16.14 -11.91
N GLY A 249 19.26 16.96 -12.93
CA GLY A 249 20.42 17.85 -13.00
C GLY A 249 21.64 17.24 -13.70
N GLY A 250 22.39 18.10 -14.41
CA GLY A 250 23.53 17.72 -15.25
C GLY A 250 24.69 17.16 -14.42
N GLY A 251 25.24 16.04 -14.87
CA GLY A 251 26.43 15.41 -14.27
C GLY A 251 26.21 14.73 -12.91
N SER A 252 24.96 14.56 -12.48
CA SER A 252 24.67 13.88 -11.22
C SER A 252 24.96 12.38 -11.30
N THR A 253 25.60 11.86 -10.26
CA THR A 253 25.71 10.41 -10.04
C THR A 253 24.75 10.00 -8.94
N ILE A 254 24.10 8.87 -9.12
CA ILE A 254 23.23 8.27 -8.11
C ILE A 254 23.96 7.07 -7.53
N ARG A 255 24.36 7.14 -6.26
CA ARG A 255 25.14 6.08 -5.57
C ARG A 255 26.41 5.68 -6.35
N GLY A 256 27.12 6.66 -6.93
CA GLY A 256 28.29 6.44 -7.73
C GLY A 256 28.04 5.87 -9.14
N GLN A 257 26.79 5.69 -9.54
CA GLN A 257 26.40 5.21 -10.86
C GLN A 257 25.79 6.34 -11.70
N VAL A 258 26.03 6.30 -13.00
CA VAL A 258 25.54 7.31 -13.94
C VAL A 258 24.13 6.92 -14.42
N PRO A 259 23.14 7.81 -14.36
CA PRO A 259 21.82 7.56 -14.93
C PRO A 259 21.88 7.39 -16.45
N ASP A 260 20.86 6.78 -17.05
CA ASP A 260 20.80 6.60 -18.51
C ASP A 260 20.74 7.94 -19.26
N PHE A 261 20.06 8.94 -18.67
CA PHE A 261 20.04 10.33 -19.14
C PHE A 261 19.61 11.26 -17.99
N ASN A 262 19.89 12.53 -18.14
CA ASN A 262 19.41 13.56 -17.22
C ASN A 262 18.13 14.19 -17.78
N LEU A 263 17.19 14.50 -16.89
CA LEU A 263 16.01 15.28 -17.25
C LEU A 263 16.42 16.72 -17.51
N GLU A 264 16.18 17.18 -18.71
CA GLU A 264 16.37 18.58 -19.12
C GLU A 264 14.99 19.16 -19.46
N ILE A 265 14.63 20.26 -18.79
CA ILE A 265 13.41 21.00 -19.05
C ILE A 265 13.81 22.30 -19.72
N SER A 266 13.36 22.50 -20.95
CA SER A 266 13.61 23.75 -21.68
C SER A 266 12.90 24.91 -20.97
N THR A 267 13.56 26.06 -20.90
CA THR A 267 12.93 27.29 -20.37
C THR A 267 11.71 27.70 -21.18
N GLY A 268 11.62 27.34 -22.47
CA GLY A 268 10.45 27.57 -23.31
C GLY A 268 9.25 26.66 -23.00
N ASP A 269 9.47 25.57 -22.27
CA ASP A 269 8.42 24.63 -21.87
C ASP A 269 7.77 24.99 -20.50
N ILE A 270 8.36 25.97 -19.79
CA ILE A 270 7.82 26.42 -18.50
C ILE A 270 6.65 27.38 -18.77
N SER A 271 5.45 26.94 -18.43
CA SER A 271 4.24 27.77 -18.50
C SER A 271 4.03 28.61 -17.23
N THR A 272 3.19 29.64 -17.33
CA THR A 272 2.78 30.41 -16.14
C THR A 272 2.03 29.56 -15.13
N ALA A 273 1.23 28.58 -15.62
CA ALA A 273 0.49 27.65 -14.78
C ALA A 273 1.41 26.73 -13.95
N ASP A 274 2.59 26.38 -14.44
CA ASP A 274 3.56 25.60 -13.68
C ASP A 274 4.06 26.40 -12.47
N ILE A 275 4.35 27.70 -12.66
CA ILE A 275 4.75 28.58 -11.56
C ILE A 275 3.60 28.82 -10.58
N GLU A 276 2.37 29.00 -11.07
CA GLU A 276 1.19 29.16 -10.21
C GLU A 276 0.95 27.91 -9.35
N THR A 277 1.17 26.73 -9.90
CA THR A 277 1.06 25.46 -9.16
C THR A 277 2.07 25.36 -8.02
N LEU A 278 3.25 25.96 -8.20
CA LEU A 278 4.37 25.93 -7.23
C LEU A 278 4.42 27.20 -6.34
N MET A 279 3.38 28.01 -6.32
CA MET A 279 3.40 29.30 -5.60
C MET A 279 3.74 29.16 -4.12
N GLN A 280 3.23 28.14 -3.44
CA GLN A 280 3.48 27.90 -2.02
C GLN A 280 4.92 27.44 -1.79
N GLU A 281 5.39 26.48 -2.56
CA GLU A 281 6.73 25.88 -2.48
C GLU A 281 7.81 26.92 -2.80
N LEU A 282 7.54 27.79 -3.74
CA LEU A 282 8.44 28.90 -4.11
C LEU A 282 8.28 30.16 -3.23
N ASN A 283 7.34 30.12 -2.27
CA ASN A 283 7.03 31.26 -1.38
C ASN A 283 6.76 32.55 -2.16
N LEU A 284 5.97 32.45 -3.23
CA LEU A 284 5.61 33.58 -4.08
C LEU A 284 4.44 34.38 -3.49
N ARG A 285 4.33 35.65 -3.88
CA ARG A 285 3.27 36.55 -3.39
C ARG A 285 1.96 36.31 -4.13
N GLU A 286 0.84 36.66 -3.51
CA GLU A 286 -0.51 36.60 -4.12
C GLU A 286 -0.64 37.43 -5.41
N THR A 287 0.22 38.44 -5.60
CA THR A 287 0.27 39.27 -6.82
C THR A 287 1.02 38.61 -7.98
N THR A 288 1.70 37.50 -7.76
CA THR A 288 2.48 36.79 -8.78
C THR A 288 1.67 36.41 -10.03
N PRO A 289 0.43 35.91 -9.94
CA PRO A 289 -0.36 35.58 -11.15
C PRO A 289 -0.56 36.79 -12.08
N THR A 290 -0.79 37.98 -11.52
CA THR A 290 -0.92 39.21 -12.32
C THR A 290 0.37 39.51 -13.07
N THR A 291 1.53 39.39 -12.41
CA THR A 291 2.85 39.56 -13.02
C THR A 291 3.11 38.51 -14.10
N LEU A 292 2.81 37.25 -13.85
CA LEU A 292 2.97 36.17 -14.82
C LEU A 292 2.09 36.37 -16.08
N ASN A 293 0.84 36.80 -15.90
CA ASN A 293 -0.05 37.13 -17.01
C ASN A 293 0.48 38.30 -17.84
N ALA A 294 1.02 39.33 -17.21
CA ALA A 294 1.65 40.47 -17.90
C ALA A 294 2.91 40.03 -18.68
N LEU A 295 3.75 39.18 -18.08
CA LEU A 295 4.93 38.60 -18.74
C LEU A 295 4.55 37.77 -19.95
N TYR A 296 3.56 36.90 -19.80
CA TYR A 296 3.07 36.07 -20.90
C TYR A 296 2.42 36.91 -22.00
N GLY A 297 1.68 37.95 -21.63
CA GLY A 297 1.10 38.92 -22.57
C GLY A 297 2.17 39.68 -23.37
N SER A 298 3.32 40.02 -22.72
CA SER A 298 4.42 40.75 -23.38
C SER A 298 5.29 39.85 -24.27
N PHE A 299 5.55 38.61 -23.87
CA PHE A 299 6.58 37.78 -24.47
C PHE A 299 6.10 36.40 -24.98
N GLY A 300 4.83 36.06 -24.80
CA GLY A 300 4.26 34.76 -25.20
C GLY A 300 5.01 33.60 -24.57
N ARG A 301 5.33 32.56 -25.36
CA ARG A 301 6.04 31.36 -24.91
C ARG A 301 7.47 31.62 -24.42
N ASP A 302 8.09 32.72 -24.86
CA ASP A 302 9.48 33.09 -24.48
C ASP A 302 9.55 33.87 -23.18
N TRP A 303 8.44 34.04 -22.46
CA TRP A 303 8.32 34.89 -21.27
C TRP A 303 9.38 34.59 -20.21
N PHE A 304 9.61 33.30 -19.92
CA PHE A 304 10.55 32.92 -18.86
C PHE A 304 12.00 33.18 -19.26
N THR A 305 12.34 32.89 -20.51
CA THR A 305 13.68 33.18 -21.05
C THR A 305 13.94 34.70 -21.06
N ARG A 306 12.95 35.49 -21.49
CA ARG A 306 13.04 36.98 -21.49
C ARG A 306 13.13 37.54 -20.09
N PHE A 307 12.30 37.06 -19.15
CA PHE A 307 12.36 37.50 -17.75
C PHE A 307 13.72 37.17 -17.11
N LYS A 308 14.31 36.02 -17.36
CA LYS A 308 15.66 35.68 -16.90
C LYS A 308 16.76 36.58 -17.50
N ALA A 309 16.59 37.04 -18.71
CA ALA A 309 17.56 37.92 -19.38
C ALA A 309 17.49 39.39 -18.93
N MET A 310 16.39 39.80 -18.31
CA MET A 310 16.25 41.16 -17.77
C MET A 310 17.22 41.41 -16.63
N ASN A 311 17.82 42.62 -16.64
CA ASN A 311 18.71 43.06 -15.55
C ASN A 311 17.92 43.78 -14.46
N ARG A 312 18.61 44.13 -13.34
CA ARG A 312 18.10 44.94 -12.23
C ARG A 312 18.89 46.22 -12.05
N LEU A 313 19.46 46.73 -13.13
CA LEU A 313 20.35 47.91 -13.09
C LEU A 313 19.53 49.19 -13.15
N GLU A 314 20.12 50.24 -12.58
CA GLU A 314 19.67 51.61 -12.72
C GLU A 314 20.72 52.39 -13.51
N VAL A 315 20.28 53.35 -14.32
CA VAL A 315 21.13 54.28 -15.03
C VAL A 315 20.86 55.69 -14.50
N THR A 316 21.89 56.53 -14.51
CA THR A 316 21.76 57.94 -14.13
C THR A 316 21.51 58.76 -15.38
N VAL A 317 20.38 59.47 -15.42
CA VAL A 317 20.01 60.39 -16.51
C VAL A 317 19.86 61.78 -15.94
N GLU A 318 20.24 62.76 -16.68
CA GLU A 318 20.00 64.14 -16.30
C GLU A 318 18.54 64.52 -16.64
N ASP A 319 17.84 65.16 -15.68
CA ASP A 319 16.53 65.73 -15.90
C ASP A 319 16.57 67.05 -16.68
N ASP A 320 15.43 67.57 -17.12
CA ASP A 320 15.31 68.82 -17.86
C ASP A 320 15.88 70.05 -17.09
N LYS A 321 16.25 69.88 -15.83
CA LYS A 321 16.86 70.88 -14.95
C LYS A 321 18.31 70.59 -14.65
N GLY A 322 18.96 69.67 -15.35
CA GLY A 322 20.35 69.27 -15.17
C GLY A 322 20.67 68.55 -13.89
N LYS A 323 19.65 67.99 -13.20
CA LYS A 323 19.86 67.14 -12.01
C LYS A 323 19.98 65.67 -12.38
N ALA A 324 20.98 64.99 -11.84
CA ALA A 324 21.17 63.60 -11.97
C ALA A 324 20.01 62.82 -11.27
N LYS A 325 19.25 62.00 -12.02
CA LYS A 325 18.19 61.17 -11.53
C LYS A 325 18.49 59.72 -11.89
N LYS A 326 18.34 58.81 -10.94
CA LYS A 326 18.42 57.38 -11.19
C LYS A 326 17.09 56.88 -11.77
N VAL A 327 17.17 56.21 -12.90
CA VAL A 327 16.04 55.57 -13.56
C VAL A 327 16.38 54.12 -13.86
N PRO A 328 15.39 53.20 -13.93
CA PRO A 328 15.66 51.85 -14.31
C PRO A 328 16.34 51.74 -15.69
N HIS A 329 17.29 50.83 -15.83
CA HIS A 329 17.87 50.53 -17.15
C HIS A 329 16.78 50.08 -18.10
N PRO A 330 16.76 50.46 -19.40
CA PRO A 330 15.73 50.09 -20.33
C PRO A 330 15.41 48.58 -20.39
N ASP A 331 16.45 47.73 -20.27
CA ASP A 331 16.31 46.27 -20.27
C ASP A 331 16.13 45.67 -18.87
N SER A 332 15.71 46.49 -17.90
CA SER A 332 15.51 46.02 -16.53
C SER A 332 14.08 45.55 -16.29
N VAL A 333 13.92 44.64 -15.30
CA VAL A 333 12.62 44.23 -14.80
C VAL A 333 11.79 45.44 -14.36
N ALA A 334 12.42 46.46 -13.75
CA ALA A 334 11.73 47.63 -13.26
C ALA A 334 11.21 48.53 -14.41
N ALA A 335 11.96 48.68 -15.52
CA ALA A 335 11.46 49.40 -16.70
C ALA A 335 10.26 48.67 -17.33
N TRP A 336 10.39 47.38 -17.55
CA TRP A 336 9.30 46.57 -18.09
C TRP A 336 8.04 46.65 -17.20
N ALA A 337 8.20 46.49 -15.86
CA ALA A 337 7.08 46.54 -14.93
C ALA A 337 6.37 47.91 -14.93
N ASN A 338 7.11 49.00 -15.02
CA ASN A 338 6.52 50.35 -15.13
C ASN A 338 5.73 50.52 -16.42
N GLU A 339 6.23 50.00 -17.55
CA GLU A 339 5.54 50.09 -18.86
C GLU A 339 4.25 49.27 -18.89
N ASN A 340 4.22 48.13 -18.18
CA ASN A 340 3.08 47.21 -18.14
C ASN A 340 2.15 47.41 -16.93
N GLY A 341 2.39 48.45 -16.11
CA GLY A 341 1.55 48.74 -14.96
C GLY A 341 1.65 47.71 -13.83
N VAL A 342 2.72 46.92 -13.80
CA VAL A 342 2.99 45.93 -12.78
C VAL A 342 3.80 46.56 -11.63
N ASN A 343 3.46 46.19 -10.39
CA ASN A 343 4.23 46.71 -9.25
C ASN A 343 5.62 46.06 -9.22
N VAL A 344 6.68 46.89 -9.28
CA VAL A 344 8.09 46.47 -9.25
C VAL A 344 8.43 45.62 -8.02
N MET A 345 7.76 45.84 -6.89
CA MET A 345 7.92 45.03 -5.67
C MET A 345 7.27 43.64 -5.76
N ALA A 346 6.45 43.45 -6.78
CA ALA A 346 5.78 42.16 -7.04
C ALA A 346 6.44 41.39 -8.20
N ALA A 347 7.31 42.01 -8.97
CA ALA A 347 8.17 41.44 -10.01
C ALA A 347 9.55 41.15 -9.43
#